data_4f7de7929ba9a0c3782fcec32dbdf01a
#
_entry.id   4f7de7929ba9a0c3782fcec32dbdf01a
#
_cell.length_a   1.000
_cell.length_b   1.000
_cell.length_c   1.000
_cell.angle_alpha   90.00
_cell.angle_beta   90.00
_cell.angle_gamma   90.00
#
_symmetry.space_group_name_H-M   'P 1'
#
loop_
_entity.id
_entity.type
_entity.pdbx_description
1 polymer ?
#
loop_
_entity_poly.entity_id
_entity_poly.type
_entity_poly.pdbx_seq_one_letter_code
_entity_poly.pdbx_strand_id
1 'polypeptide(L)'
;MSRRRQNTMTDCLRPLLTSMRLFGLYFVRPSKDSENWRCRVAWMSHAVFVVALLWLNAVRFLSVFRSDDTFDMALLNKIIAMLWSIQCAVSQTAFYATCHLGTLQKVFANVKLSDACAYYLRRLVAVYTIAAWSVFVVGLAFWVYGIFFTDGSMDMMLAPFVTHVSISNVLVGRVFLILLSLYLLAAHSFTQTMTYLLATLFAHQFKNIGDELDRSLEESEDGHIGDDEIEAIRQRHQVSIGYTSVFDPLPTKVNINHFPP
;
A
#
# COMPACT_ATOMS: atom_id res chain seq x y z
N MET A 1 21.95 -30.21 13.00
CA MET A 1 22.13 -28.74 12.92
C MET A 1 20.84 -28.14 12.36
N SER A 2 20.00 -27.55 13.22
CA SER A 2 18.76 -26.87 12.80
C SER A 2 19.15 -25.59 12.04
N ARG A 3 18.83 -25.49 10.74
CA ARG A 3 18.96 -24.26 9.98
C ARG A 3 18.06 -23.21 10.67
N ARG A 4 18.65 -22.29 11.44
CA ARG A 4 17.94 -21.11 11.96
C ARG A 4 17.26 -20.44 10.76
N ARG A 5 15.94 -20.54 10.68
CA ARG A 5 15.17 -19.80 9.64
C ARG A 5 15.46 -18.33 9.83
N GLN A 6 16.14 -17.70 8.87
CA GLN A 6 16.34 -16.25 8.88
C GLN A 6 14.95 -15.61 8.80
N ASN A 7 14.63 -14.80 9.80
CA ASN A 7 13.38 -14.04 9.82
C ASN A 7 13.42 -12.97 8.73
N THR A 8 12.70 -13.17 7.65
CA THR A 8 12.57 -12.16 6.59
C THR A 8 11.45 -11.18 6.94
N MET A 9 11.55 -9.95 6.45
CA MET A 9 10.49 -8.96 6.59
C MET A 9 9.16 -9.47 6.02
N THR A 10 9.21 -10.23 4.92
CA THR A 10 8.04 -10.87 4.30
C THR A 10 7.31 -11.80 5.28
N ASP A 11 8.04 -12.58 6.07
CA ASP A 11 7.45 -13.49 7.07
C ASP A 11 6.74 -12.72 8.18
N CYS A 12 7.31 -11.59 8.60
CA CYS A 12 6.70 -10.72 9.60
C CYS A 12 5.43 -10.04 9.09
N LEU A 13 5.43 -9.57 7.84
CA LEU A 13 4.30 -8.87 7.19
C LEU A 13 3.21 -9.82 6.67
N ARG A 14 3.42 -11.13 6.74
CA ARG A 14 2.54 -12.14 6.14
C ARG A 14 1.04 -11.96 6.45
N PRO A 15 0.59 -11.68 7.69
CA PRO A 15 -0.84 -11.48 7.97
C PRO A 15 -1.44 -10.32 7.17
N LEU A 16 -0.77 -9.17 7.15
CA LEU A 16 -1.21 -8.00 6.41
C LEU A 16 -1.19 -8.23 4.90
N LEU A 17 -0.09 -8.80 4.37
CA LEU A 17 0.03 -9.11 2.93
C LEU A 17 -1.01 -10.13 2.46
N THR A 18 -1.40 -11.09 3.32
CA THR A 18 -2.46 -12.04 3.01
C THR A 18 -3.82 -11.35 2.94
N SER A 19 -4.11 -10.44 3.89
CA SER A 19 -5.32 -9.62 3.86
C SER A 19 -5.37 -8.73 2.61
N MET A 20 -4.27 -8.06 2.28
CA MET A 20 -4.16 -7.25 1.07
C MET A 20 -4.35 -8.08 -0.20
N ARG A 21 -3.82 -9.31 -0.25
CA ARG A 21 -4.01 -10.21 -1.40
C ARG A 21 -5.46 -10.59 -1.61
N LEU A 22 -6.21 -10.82 -0.54
CA LEU A 22 -7.64 -11.17 -0.61
C LEU A 22 -8.45 -10.12 -1.39
N PHE A 23 -8.10 -8.86 -1.24
CA PHE A 23 -8.77 -7.74 -1.91
C PHE A 23 -8.06 -7.27 -3.20
N GLY A 24 -7.11 -8.02 -3.74
CA GLY A 24 -6.38 -7.65 -4.95
C GLY A 24 -5.42 -6.46 -4.77
N LEU A 25 -5.07 -6.09 -3.52
CA LEU A 25 -4.18 -4.98 -3.22
C LEU A 25 -2.69 -5.36 -3.30
N TYR A 26 -2.39 -6.66 -3.17
CA TYR A 26 -1.02 -7.18 -3.20
C TYR A 26 -0.95 -8.45 -4.02
N PHE A 27 0.10 -8.58 -4.82
CA PHE A 27 0.44 -9.82 -5.54
C PHE A 27 1.96 -9.95 -5.70
N VAL A 28 2.43 -11.16 -5.92
CA VAL A 28 3.81 -11.44 -6.27
C VAL A 28 3.90 -11.58 -7.79
N ARG A 29 4.83 -10.87 -8.42
CA ARG A 29 5.03 -10.90 -9.88
C ARG A 29 5.14 -12.34 -10.37
N PRO A 30 4.37 -12.75 -11.39
CA PRO A 30 4.48 -14.08 -11.96
C PRO A 30 5.83 -14.26 -12.65
N SER A 31 6.48 -15.42 -12.37
CA SER A 31 7.67 -15.88 -13.11
C SER A 31 7.30 -17.18 -13.81
N LYS A 32 7.73 -17.36 -15.05
CA LYS A 32 7.44 -18.57 -15.85
C LYS A 32 8.01 -19.85 -15.21
N ASP A 33 9.11 -19.69 -14.47
CA ASP A 33 9.79 -20.82 -13.82
C ASP A 33 9.19 -21.20 -12.47
N SER A 34 8.13 -20.51 -12.01
CA SER A 34 7.52 -20.80 -10.73
C SER A 34 6.40 -21.81 -10.89
N GLU A 35 6.43 -22.86 -10.06
CA GLU A 35 5.44 -23.93 -9.97
C GLU A 35 3.98 -23.43 -9.88
N ASN A 36 3.78 -22.21 -9.33
CA ASN A 36 2.48 -21.59 -9.09
C ASN A 36 2.19 -20.38 -10.00
N TRP A 37 2.75 -20.33 -11.21
CA TRP A 37 2.62 -19.18 -12.09
C TRP A 37 1.14 -18.82 -12.42
N ARG A 38 0.28 -19.83 -12.62
CA ARG A 38 -1.16 -19.64 -12.90
C ARG A 38 -1.87 -18.91 -11.76
N CYS A 39 -1.60 -19.33 -10.53
CA CYS A 39 -2.16 -18.69 -9.35
C CYS A 39 -1.67 -17.22 -9.20
N ARG A 40 -0.40 -16.98 -9.51
CA ARG A 40 0.15 -15.61 -9.49
C ARG A 40 -0.44 -14.72 -10.58
N VAL A 41 -0.68 -15.26 -11.78
CA VAL A 41 -1.38 -14.55 -12.86
C VAL A 41 -2.81 -14.23 -12.45
N ALA A 42 -3.53 -15.15 -11.83
CA ALA A 42 -4.89 -14.90 -11.35
C ALA A 42 -4.94 -13.76 -10.31
N TRP A 43 -4.00 -13.72 -9.36
CA TRP A 43 -3.90 -12.61 -8.40
C TRP A 43 -3.54 -11.28 -9.05
N MET A 44 -2.66 -11.30 -10.04
CA MET A 44 -2.33 -10.09 -10.81
C MET A 44 -3.56 -9.59 -11.60
N SER A 45 -4.30 -10.48 -12.24
CA SER A 45 -5.55 -10.14 -12.97
C SER A 45 -6.60 -9.57 -12.01
N HIS A 46 -6.73 -10.16 -10.81
CA HIS A 46 -7.62 -9.63 -9.77
C HIS A 46 -7.20 -8.21 -9.36
N ALA A 47 -5.89 -7.95 -9.19
CA ALA A 47 -5.40 -6.61 -8.86
C ALA A 47 -5.69 -5.59 -9.97
N VAL A 48 -5.52 -5.96 -11.25
CA VAL A 48 -5.91 -5.12 -12.41
C VAL A 48 -7.39 -4.80 -12.38
N PHE A 49 -8.22 -5.83 -12.14
CA PHE A 49 -9.68 -5.66 -12.03
C PHE A 49 -10.04 -4.65 -10.92
N VAL A 50 -9.42 -4.77 -9.74
CA VAL A 50 -9.67 -3.84 -8.62
C VAL A 50 -9.24 -2.42 -8.97
N VAL A 51 -8.06 -2.23 -9.58
CA VAL A 51 -7.62 -0.90 -10.06
C VAL A 51 -8.63 -0.31 -11.03
N ALA A 52 -9.06 -1.07 -12.04
CA ALA A 52 -10.06 -0.62 -13.01
C ALA A 52 -11.40 -0.27 -12.34
N LEU A 53 -11.85 -1.10 -11.40
CA LEU A 53 -13.10 -0.87 -10.65
C LEU A 53 -13.05 0.42 -9.83
N LEU A 54 -11.93 0.69 -9.14
CA LEU A 54 -11.76 1.91 -8.35
C LEU A 54 -11.71 3.17 -9.23
N TRP A 55 -11.04 3.10 -10.38
CA TRP A 55 -11.04 4.22 -11.33
C TRP A 55 -12.41 4.45 -11.96
N LEU A 56 -13.13 3.37 -12.33
CA LEU A 56 -14.51 3.49 -12.81
C LEU A 56 -15.42 4.15 -11.76
N ASN A 57 -15.22 3.82 -10.47
CA ASN A 57 -15.96 4.49 -9.40
C ASN A 57 -15.58 5.97 -9.28
N ALA A 58 -14.30 6.33 -9.35
CA ALA A 58 -13.86 7.72 -9.30
C ALA A 58 -14.45 8.53 -10.46
N VAL A 59 -14.43 7.99 -11.70
CA VAL A 59 -15.03 8.63 -12.88
C VAL A 59 -16.56 8.74 -12.75
N ARG A 60 -17.20 7.71 -12.17
CA ARG A 60 -18.65 7.72 -11.92
C ARG A 60 -19.08 8.94 -11.09
N PHE A 61 -18.28 9.36 -10.11
CA PHE A 61 -18.60 10.53 -9.32
C PHE A 61 -18.73 11.82 -10.13
N LEU A 62 -18.09 11.91 -11.30
CA LEU A 62 -18.29 13.07 -12.20
C LEU A 62 -19.74 13.18 -12.68
N SER A 63 -20.46 12.05 -12.81
CA SER A 63 -21.88 12.05 -13.21
C SER A 63 -22.86 12.37 -12.07
N VAL A 64 -22.37 12.41 -10.83
CA VAL A 64 -23.19 12.74 -9.64
C VAL A 64 -23.33 14.25 -9.46
N PHE A 65 -22.39 15.04 -10.03
CA PHE A 65 -22.47 16.49 -9.99
C PHE A 65 -23.49 17.00 -11.02
N ARG A 66 -24.32 17.95 -10.61
CA ARG A 66 -25.33 18.60 -11.45
C ARG A 66 -25.04 20.10 -11.56
N SER A 67 -25.51 20.73 -12.63
CA SER A 67 -25.33 22.17 -12.86
C SER A 67 -26.14 23.05 -11.90
N ASP A 68 -27.15 22.47 -11.25
CA ASP A 68 -28.04 23.11 -10.29
C ASP A 68 -27.66 22.83 -8.81
N ASP A 69 -26.54 22.15 -8.57
CA ASP A 69 -26.04 21.92 -7.23
C ASP A 69 -25.72 23.26 -6.52
N THR A 70 -26.41 23.55 -5.43
CA THR A 70 -26.10 24.68 -4.55
C THR A 70 -24.96 24.32 -3.61
N PHE A 71 -24.21 25.34 -3.13
CA PHE A 71 -23.13 25.12 -2.17
C PHE A 71 -23.74 24.83 -0.80
N ASP A 72 -23.98 23.56 -0.52
CA ASP A 72 -24.56 23.03 0.71
C ASP A 72 -23.78 21.79 1.22
N MET A 73 -24.23 21.21 2.33
CA MET A 73 -23.62 20.00 2.91
C MET A 73 -23.72 18.79 1.97
N ALA A 74 -24.72 18.75 1.09
CA ALA A 74 -24.86 17.67 0.12
C ALA A 74 -23.76 17.73 -0.95
N LEU A 75 -23.47 18.91 -1.48
CA LEU A 75 -22.36 19.12 -2.41
C LEU A 75 -21.00 18.81 -1.77
N LEU A 76 -20.81 19.25 -0.51
CA LEU A 76 -19.57 18.96 0.22
C LEU A 76 -19.36 17.44 0.39
N ASN A 77 -20.40 16.70 0.74
CA ASN A 77 -20.35 15.24 0.84
C ASN A 77 -20.02 14.57 -0.51
N LYS A 78 -20.55 15.06 -1.63
CA LYS A 78 -20.19 14.58 -2.97
C LYS A 78 -18.71 14.78 -3.26
N ILE A 79 -18.18 15.97 -2.95
CA ILE A 79 -16.75 16.31 -3.15
C ILE A 79 -15.86 15.39 -2.30
N ILE A 80 -16.19 15.23 -1.01
CA ILE A 80 -15.43 14.35 -0.11
C ILE A 80 -15.42 12.91 -0.62
N ALA A 81 -16.57 12.38 -1.02
CA ALA A 81 -16.68 11.01 -1.54
C ALA A 81 -15.90 10.82 -2.85
N MET A 82 -15.91 11.82 -3.73
CA MET A 82 -15.10 11.81 -4.96
C MET A 82 -13.61 11.82 -4.66
N LEU A 83 -13.14 12.73 -3.81
CA LEU A 83 -11.74 12.83 -3.42
C LEU A 83 -11.25 11.56 -2.75
N TRP A 84 -12.05 10.98 -1.87
CA TRP A 84 -11.76 9.70 -1.24
C TRP A 84 -11.65 8.56 -2.25
N SER A 85 -12.55 8.49 -3.22
CA SER A 85 -12.51 7.50 -4.30
C SER A 85 -11.26 7.64 -5.16
N ILE A 86 -10.87 8.88 -5.52
CA ILE A 86 -9.64 9.17 -6.25
C ILE A 86 -8.41 8.75 -5.43
N GLN A 87 -8.36 9.09 -4.14
CA GLN A 87 -7.27 8.69 -3.25
C GLN A 87 -7.10 7.17 -3.23
N CYS A 88 -8.20 6.41 -3.10
CA CYS A 88 -8.15 4.95 -3.12
C CYS A 88 -7.64 4.41 -4.46
N ALA A 89 -8.13 4.96 -5.59
CA ALA A 89 -7.71 4.53 -6.92
C ALA A 89 -6.23 4.82 -7.18
N VAL A 90 -5.73 6.01 -6.80
CA VAL A 90 -4.31 6.39 -6.92
C VAL A 90 -3.44 5.51 -6.03
N SER A 91 -3.81 5.33 -4.76
CA SER A 91 -3.07 4.49 -3.82
C SER A 91 -2.97 3.06 -4.32
N GLN A 92 -4.07 2.47 -4.81
CA GLN A 92 -4.07 1.12 -5.35
C GLN A 92 -3.24 1.02 -6.63
N THR A 93 -3.27 2.03 -7.50
CA THR A 93 -2.44 2.07 -8.71
C THR A 93 -0.95 2.09 -8.35
N ALA A 94 -0.56 2.88 -7.34
CA ALA A 94 0.81 2.93 -6.85
C ALA A 94 1.26 1.57 -6.28
N PHE A 95 0.43 0.91 -5.48
CA PHE A 95 0.70 -0.45 -4.99
C PHE A 95 0.79 -1.48 -6.12
N TYR A 96 -0.12 -1.42 -7.09
CA TYR A 96 -0.06 -2.27 -8.27
C TYR A 96 1.27 -2.09 -9.02
N ALA A 97 1.67 -0.85 -9.28
CA ALA A 97 2.93 -0.54 -9.97
C ALA A 97 4.15 -1.10 -9.22
N THR A 98 4.23 -0.90 -7.90
CA THR A 98 5.34 -1.40 -7.08
C THR A 98 5.37 -2.94 -7.01
N CYS A 99 4.22 -3.61 -6.97
CA CYS A 99 4.13 -5.07 -7.06
C CYS A 99 4.52 -5.57 -8.46
N HIS A 100 4.07 -4.89 -9.53
CA HIS A 100 4.38 -5.25 -10.92
C HIS A 100 5.86 -5.11 -11.24
N LEU A 101 6.49 -4.04 -10.78
CA LEU A 101 7.94 -3.82 -10.89
C LEU A 101 8.76 -4.76 -10.01
N GLY A 102 8.12 -5.44 -9.04
CA GLY A 102 8.78 -6.31 -8.09
C GLY A 102 9.63 -5.57 -7.05
N THR A 103 9.53 -4.23 -6.98
CA THR A 103 10.31 -3.40 -6.06
C THR A 103 9.97 -3.73 -4.61
N LEU A 104 8.68 -3.86 -4.30
CA LEU A 104 8.21 -4.15 -2.94
C LEU A 104 8.71 -5.52 -2.46
N GLN A 105 8.69 -6.53 -3.33
CA GLN A 105 9.20 -7.88 -3.00
C GLN A 105 10.71 -7.88 -2.77
N LYS A 106 11.46 -7.12 -3.58
CA LYS A 106 12.92 -6.98 -3.41
C LYS A 106 13.25 -6.32 -2.08
N VAL A 107 12.56 -5.23 -1.73
CA VAL A 107 12.75 -4.56 -0.42
C VAL A 107 12.47 -5.54 0.72
N PHE A 108 11.33 -6.24 0.69
CA PHE A 108 10.97 -7.17 1.78
C PHE A 108 11.88 -8.39 1.88
N ALA A 109 12.43 -8.88 0.76
CA ALA A 109 13.33 -10.02 0.76
C ALA A 109 14.74 -9.67 1.23
N ASN A 110 15.19 -8.45 0.96
CA ASN A 110 16.56 -8.03 1.26
C ASN A 110 16.75 -7.53 2.70
N VAL A 111 15.67 -7.07 3.35
CA VAL A 111 15.75 -6.62 4.75
C VAL A 111 15.88 -7.82 5.68
N LYS A 112 17.07 -8.00 6.27
CA LYS A 112 17.33 -8.97 7.32
C LYS A 112 17.04 -8.34 8.67
N LEU A 113 16.20 -8.97 9.47
CA LEU A 113 15.80 -8.50 10.78
C LEU A 113 16.53 -9.29 11.86
N SER A 114 17.00 -8.61 12.91
CA SER A 114 17.41 -9.26 14.15
C SER A 114 16.21 -9.95 14.82
N ASP A 115 16.44 -10.98 15.61
CA ASP A 115 15.35 -11.73 16.27
C ASP A 115 14.47 -10.82 17.14
N ALA A 116 15.07 -9.85 17.85
CA ALA A 116 14.35 -8.86 18.64
C ALA A 116 13.48 -7.93 17.79
N CYS A 117 14.04 -7.40 16.70
CA CYS A 117 13.32 -6.56 15.76
C CYS A 117 12.18 -7.32 15.05
N ALA A 118 12.42 -8.58 14.67
CA ALA A 118 11.40 -9.44 14.06
C ALA A 118 10.25 -9.73 15.02
N TYR A 119 10.52 -9.94 16.32
CA TYR A 119 9.47 -10.13 17.33
C TYR A 119 8.61 -8.85 17.49
N TYR A 120 9.26 -7.70 17.65
CA TYR A 120 8.57 -6.42 17.75
C TYR A 120 7.72 -6.14 16.50
N LEU A 121 8.30 -6.33 15.32
CA LEU A 121 7.60 -6.11 14.04
C LEU A 121 6.38 -7.02 13.90
N ARG A 122 6.48 -8.32 14.25
CA ARG A 122 5.34 -9.24 14.20
C ARG A 122 4.18 -8.77 15.10
N ARG A 123 4.51 -8.32 16.30
CA ARG A 123 3.51 -7.78 17.24
C ARG A 123 2.85 -6.52 16.67
N LEU A 124 3.64 -5.61 16.13
CA LEU A 124 3.18 -4.38 15.52
C LEU A 124 2.26 -4.68 14.32
N VAL A 125 2.69 -5.56 13.41
CA VAL A 125 1.90 -5.99 12.24
C VAL A 125 0.59 -6.63 12.67
N ALA A 126 0.58 -7.47 13.69
CA ALA A 126 -0.64 -8.08 14.20
C ALA A 126 -1.64 -7.02 14.70
N VAL A 127 -1.17 -6.06 15.51
CA VAL A 127 -2.01 -4.97 16.03
C VAL A 127 -2.57 -4.12 14.88
N TYR A 128 -1.73 -3.71 13.95
CA TYR A 128 -2.17 -2.90 12.81
C TYR A 128 -3.10 -3.67 11.87
N THR A 129 -2.88 -4.97 11.67
CA THR A 129 -3.77 -5.81 10.86
C THR A 129 -5.14 -5.94 11.51
N ILE A 130 -5.21 -6.15 12.84
CA ILE A 130 -6.47 -6.20 13.58
C ILE A 130 -7.18 -4.85 13.49
N ALA A 131 -6.47 -3.74 13.69
CA ALA A 131 -7.03 -2.40 13.56
C ALA A 131 -7.59 -2.15 12.15
N ALA A 132 -6.86 -2.54 11.09
CA ALA A 132 -7.33 -2.42 9.71
C ALA A 132 -8.61 -3.22 9.45
N TRP A 133 -8.69 -4.46 9.95
CA TRP A 133 -9.90 -5.27 9.87
C TRP A 133 -11.06 -4.67 10.66
N SER A 134 -10.81 -4.09 11.83
CA SER A 134 -11.84 -3.43 12.63
C SER A 134 -12.42 -2.23 11.89
N VAL A 135 -11.57 -1.36 11.33
CA VAL A 135 -12.00 -0.21 10.52
C VAL A 135 -12.77 -0.66 9.28
N PHE A 136 -12.30 -1.72 8.61
CA PHE A 136 -12.94 -2.29 7.45
C PHE A 136 -14.34 -2.82 7.77
N VAL A 137 -14.48 -3.64 8.83
CA VAL A 137 -15.77 -4.26 9.22
C VAL A 137 -16.76 -3.21 9.69
N VAL A 138 -16.33 -2.26 10.53
CA VAL A 138 -17.19 -1.17 11.01
C VAL A 138 -17.62 -0.28 9.84
N GLY A 139 -16.70 0.09 8.95
CA GLY A 139 -17.01 0.85 7.76
C GLY A 139 -17.99 0.12 6.83
N LEU A 140 -17.78 -1.17 6.60
CA LEU A 140 -18.69 -1.98 5.77
C LEU A 140 -20.08 -2.08 6.39
N ALA A 141 -20.17 -2.30 7.71
CA ALA A 141 -21.46 -2.33 8.43
C ALA A 141 -22.20 -1.00 8.31
N PHE A 142 -21.46 0.13 8.43
CA PHE A 142 -22.04 1.46 8.25
C PHE A 142 -22.57 1.66 6.83
N TRP A 143 -21.81 1.24 5.78
CA TRP A 143 -22.26 1.31 4.40
C TRP A 143 -23.47 0.44 4.12
N VAL A 144 -23.48 -0.80 4.62
CA VAL A 144 -24.63 -1.70 4.49
C VAL A 144 -25.86 -1.10 5.15
N TYR A 145 -25.72 -0.56 6.37
CA TYR A 145 -26.81 0.12 7.06
C TYR A 145 -27.32 1.32 6.26
N GLY A 146 -26.42 2.18 5.76
CA GLY A 146 -26.78 3.35 4.96
C GLY A 146 -27.50 2.99 3.66
N ILE A 147 -27.08 1.92 2.97
CA ILE A 147 -27.67 1.48 1.70
C ILE A 147 -29.06 0.85 1.87
N PHE A 148 -29.30 0.14 2.97
CA PHE A 148 -30.55 -0.62 3.13
C PHE A 148 -31.58 0.01 4.07
N PHE A 149 -31.14 0.81 5.04
CA PHE A 149 -32.00 1.26 6.15
C PHE A 149 -32.19 2.78 6.23
N THR A 150 -31.45 3.57 5.42
CA THR A 150 -31.66 5.02 5.38
C THR A 150 -32.40 5.42 4.10
N ASP A 151 -33.58 6.02 4.27
CA ASP A 151 -34.39 6.50 3.16
C ASP A 151 -33.75 7.75 2.51
N GLY A 152 -33.48 7.66 1.22
CA GLY A 152 -33.14 8.82 0.34
C GLY A 152 -31.74 9.40 0.50
N SER A 153 -31.07 9.29 1.64
CA SER A 153 -29.75 9.92 1.84
C SER A 153 -28.62 9.23 1.03
N MET A 154 -28.80 7.96 0.67
CA MET A 154 -27.87 7.19 -0.13
C MET A 154 -28.23 7.11 -1.62
N ASP A 155 -29.41 7.58 -2.06
CA ASP A 155 -29.79 7.58 -3.47
C ASP A 155 -28.82 8.40 -4.31
N MET A 156 -28.24 9.43 -3.71
CA MET A 156 -27.19 10.24 -4.30
C MET A 156 -25.92 9.43 -4.59
N MET A 157 -25.59 8.46 -3.70
CA MET A 157 -24.44 7.55 -3.90
C MET A 157 -24.74 6.44 -4.93
N LEU A 158 -26.04 6.19 -5.19
CA LEU A 158 -26.51 5.21 -6.18
C LEU A 158 -26.53 5.76 -7.60
N ALA A 159 -26.47 7.08 -7.80
CA ALA A 159 -26.43 7.68 -9.13
C ALA A 159 -25.16 7.24 -9.90
N PRO A 160 -25.24 7.00 -11.22
CA PRO A 160 -26.41 7.06 -12.09
C PRO A 160 -27.25 5.76 -12.13
N PHE A 161 -26.92 4.74 -11.37
CA PHE A 161 -27.47 3.39 -11.50
C PHE A 161 -28.96 3.27 -11.12
N VAL A 162 -29.51 4.23 -10.36
CA VAL A 162 -30.85 4.13 -9.79
C VAL A 162 -31.86 5.15 -10.32
N THR A 163 -31.44 6.15 -11.08
CA THR A 163 -32.32 7.27 -11.46
C THR A 163 -33.44 6.92 -12.45
N HIS A 164 -33.44 5.72 -13.08
CA HIS A 164 -34.45 5.37 -14.11
C HIS A 164 -34.83 3.90 -14.16
N VAL A 165 -34.74 3.12 -13.07
CA VAL A 165 -34.79 1.66 -13.20
C VAL A 165 -35.83 1.03 -12.27
N SER A 166 -36.53 0.02 -12.79
CA SER A 166 -37.50 -0.88 -12.13
C SER A 166 -37.00 -1.40 -10.77
N ILE A 167 -37.90 -1.66 -9.83
CA ILE A 167 -37.62 -2.13 -8.43
C ILE A 167 -36.63 -3.30 -8.39
N SER A 168 -36.67 -4.22 -9.37
CA SER A 168 -35.73 -5.35 -9.46
C SER A 168 -34.27 -4.89 -9.65
N ASN A 169 -34.06 -3.78 -10.35
CA ASN A 169 -32.73 -3.27 -10.65
C ASN A 169 -32.15 -2.42 -9.49
N VAL A 170 -33.00 -1.91 -8.63
CA VAL A 170 -32.55 -1.21 -7.40
C VAL A 170 -31.78 -2.17 -6.48
N LEU A 171 -32.26 -3.42 -6.33
CA LEU A 171 -31.55 -4.41 -5.52
C LEU A 171 -30.18 -4.78 -6.14
N VAL A 172 -30.11 -4.96 -7.45
CA VAL A 172 -28.86 -5.23 -8.15
C VAL A 172 -27.89 -4.06 -7.99
N GLY A 173 -28.36 -2.82 -8.12
CA GLY A 173 -27.56 -1.61 -7.88
C GLY A 173 -27.03 -1.55 -6.44
N ARG A 174 -27.86 -1.84 -5.44
CA ARG A 174 -27.44 -1.88 -4.03
C ARG A 174 -26.38 -2.95 -3.77
N VAL A 175 -26.54 -4.16 -4.29
CA VAL A 175 -25.55 -5.24 -4.16
C VAL A 175 -24.23 -4.85 -4.84
N PHE A 176 -24.30 -4.25 -6.04
CA PHE A 176 -23.11 -3.76 -6.73
C PHE A 176 -22.37 -2.70 -5.91
N LEU A 177 -23.09 -1.75 -5.29
CA LEU A 177 -22.49 -0.74 -4.42
C LEU A 177 -21.83 -1.34 -3.18
N ILE A 178 -22.41 -2.36 -2.58
CA ILE A 178 -21.78 -3.06 -1.45
C ILE A 178 -20.46 -3.69 -1.89
N LEU A 179 -20.44 -4.37 -3.03
CA LEU A 179 -19.22 -4.96 -3.59
C LEU A 179 -18.18 -3.88 -3.87
N LEU A 180 -18.59 -2.75 -4.45
CA LEU A 180 -17.71 -1.62 -4.71
C LEU A 180 -17.17 -1.01 -3.41
N SER A 181 -18.04 -0.81 -2.40
CA SER A 181 -17.66 -0.29 -1.08
C SER A 181 -16.70 -1.22 -0.36
N LEU A 182 -16.84 -2.53 -0.52
CA LEU A 182 -15.94 -3.53 0.02
C LEU A 182 -14.51 -3.32 -0.51
N TYR A 183 -14.32 -3.16 -1.81
CA TYR A 183 -13.00 -2.90 -2.39
C TYR A 183 -12.47 -1.51 -2.04
N LEU A 184 -13.35 -0.50 -1.98
CA LEU A 184 -12.98 0.87 -1.63
C LEU A 184 -12.48 0.95 -0.17
N LEU A 185 -13.23 0.36 0.77
CA LEU A 185 -12.84 0.29 2.18
C LEU A 185 -11.58 -0.53 2.39
N ALA A 186 -11.42 -1.65 1.68
CA ALA A 186 -10.21 -2.43 1.73
C ALA A 186 -9.00 -1.65 1.21
N ALA A 187 -9.14 -0.98 0.05
CA ALA A 187 -8.09 -0.12 -0.51
C ALA A 187 -7.71 1.01 0.46
N HIS A 188 -8.68 1.61 1.14
CA HIS A 188 -8.41 2.63 2.15
C HIS A 188 -7.70 2.03 3.38
N SER A 189 -8.30 1.05 4.05
CA SER A 189 -7.83 0.55 5.34
C SER A 189 -6.47 -0.14 5.26
N PHE A 190 -6.28 -1.04 4.30
CA PHE A 190 -5.05 -1.84 4.22
C PHE A 190 -3.88 -1.09 3.59
N THR A 191 -4.12 -0.21 2.60
CA THR A 191 -3.01 0.57 2.02
C THR A 191 -2.51 1.62 3.02
N GLN A 192 -3.40 2.28 3.75
CA GLN A 192 -3.02 3.20 4.81
C GLN A 192 -2.25 2.49 5.92
N THR A 193 -2.75 1.34 6.37
CA THR A 193 -2.07 0.51 7.37
C THR A 193 -0.67 0.14 6.93
N MET A 194 -0.49 -0.27 5.67
CA MET A 194 0.83 -0.59 5.12
C MET A 194 1.75 0.63 5.10
N THR A 195 1.22 1.79 4.70
CA THR A 195 1.98 3.05 4.68
C THR A 195 2.43 3.46 6.08
N TYR A 196 1.54 3.40 7.08
CA TYR A 196 1.89 3.69 8.48
C TYR A 196 2.93 2.71 9.02
N LEU A 197 2.79 1.43 8.70
CA LEU A 197 3.75 0.41 9.13
C LEU A 197 5.13 0.67 8.53
N LEU A 198 5.22 0.96 7.23
CA LEU A 198 6.48 1.31 6.58
C LEU A 198 7.07 2.60 7.14
N ALA A 199 6.27 3.63 7.36
CA ALA A 199 6.72 4.88 7.97
C ALA A 199 7.30 4.65 9.38
N THR A 200 6.62 3.81 10.20
CA THR A 200 7.11 3.44 11.55
C THR A 200 8.42 2.67 11.48
N LEU A 201 8.57 1.76 10.53
CA LEU A 201 9.81 1.02 10.31
C LEU A 201 10.96 1.95 9.90
N PHE A 202 10.71 2.86 8.96
CA PHE A 202 11.73 3.83 8.56
C PHE A 202 12.10 4.78 9.71
N ALA A 203 11.12 5.29 10.45
CA ALA A 203 11.39 6.13 11.62
C ALA A 203 12.26 5.40 12.66
N HIS A 204 11.99 4.11 12.91
CA HIS A 204 12.81 3.30 13.81
C HIS A 204 14.24 3.09 13.28
N GLN A 205 14.40 2.85 11.98
CA GLN A 205 15.72 2.73 11.36
C GLN A 205 16.51 4.04 11.45
N PHE A 206 15.90 5.18 11.16
CA PHE A 206 16.54 6.48 11.28
C PHE A 206 16.96 6.79 12.73
N LYS A 207 16.09 6.43 13.70
CA LYS A 207 16.43 6.57 15.10
C LYS A 207 17.65 5.73 15.47
N ASN A 208 17.72 4.46 15.04
CA ASN A 208 18.86 3.59 15.30
C ASN A 208 20.17 4.15 14.71
N ILE A 209 20.09 4.78 13.51
CA ILE A 209 21.25 5.46 12.90
C ILE A 209 21.67 6.67 13.76
N GLY A 210 20.71 7.48 14.23
CA GLY A 210 20.99 8.60 15.11
C GLY A 210 21.66 8.13 16.41
N ASP A 211 21.10 7.14 17.09
CA ASP A 211 21.63 6.59 18.34
C ASP A 211 23.06 5.97 18.15
N GLU A 212 23.37 5.43 16.95
CA GLU A 212 24.72 4.93 16.63
C GLU A 212 25.69 6.07 16.39
N LEU A 213 25.27 7.13 15.66
CA LEU A 213 26.09 8.34 15.45
C LEU A 213 26.39 9.06 16.76
N ASP A 214 25.37 9.25 17.62
CA ASP A 214 25.55 9.87 18.93
C ASP A 214 26.55 9.11 19.80
N ARG A 215 26.48 7.77 19.79
CA ARG A 215 27.44 6.93 20.51
C ARG A 215 28.86 7.05 19.96
N SER A 216 29.02 7.04 18.63
CA SER A 216 30.35 7.23 18.02
C SER A 216 30.91 8.63 18.32
N LEU A 217 30.06 9.65 18.43
CA LEU A 217 30.46 11.00 18.82
C LEU A 217 30.92 11.06 20.28
N GLU A 218 30.21 10.38 21.20
CA GLU A 218 30.56 10.29 22.62
C GLU A 218 31.86 9.51 22.86
N GLU A 219 32.14 8.47 22.03
CA GLU A 219 33.34 7.65 22.10
C GLU A 219 34.58 8.35 21.50
N SER A 220 34.37 9.40 20.68
CA SER A 220 35.45 10.17 20.07
C SER A 220 35.99 11.21 21.07
N GLU A 221 37.27 11.11 21.44
CA GLU A 221 37.93 12.01 22.36
C GLU A 221 37.95 13.48 21.86
N ASP A 222 37.95 13.68 20.56
CA ASP A 222 37.99 14.99 19.91
C ASP A 222 36.60 15.56 19.55
N GLY A 223 35.51 14.84 19.84
CA GLY A 223 34.13 15.23 19.44
C GLY A 223 33.93 15.27 17.91
N HIS A 224 34.81 14.67 17.15
CA HIS A 224 34.76 14.57 15.69
C HIS A 224 34.63 13.13 15.24
N ILE A 225 33.61 12.83 14.43
CA ILE A 225 33.49 11.53 13.75
C ILE A 225 34.27 11.62 12.43
N GLY A 226 35.22 10.70 12.24
CA GLY A 226 35.98 10.65 10.97
C GLY A 226 35.10 10.24 9.80
N ASP A 227 35.42 10.76 8.60
CA ASP A 227 34.67 10.42 7.37
C ASP A 227 34.60 8.89 7.12
N ASP A 228 35.65 8.17 7.47
CA ASP A 228 35.72 6.70 7.35
C ASP A 228 34.72 6.00 8.28
N GLU A 229 34.48 6.55 9.46
CA GLU A 229 33.53 5.99 10.43
C GLU A 229 32.07 6.27 10.02
N ILE A 230 31.79 7.48 9.51
CA ILE A 230 30.51 7.83 8.91
C ILE A 230 30.21 6.90 7.75
N GLU A 231 31.21 6.66 6.87
CA GLU A 231 31.07 5.76 5.74
C GLU A 231 30.85 4.31 6.18
N ALA A 232 31.53 3.86 7.26
CA ALA A 232 31.32 2.52 7.83
C ALA A 232 29.91 2.36 8.42
N ILE A 233 29.37 3.38 9.10
CA ILE A 233 27.98 3.39 9.58
C ILE A 233 27.02 3.37 8.40
N ARG A 234 27.25 4.22 7.39
CA ARG A 234 26.46 4.25 6.16
C ARG A 234 26.42 2.88 5.47
N GLN A 235 27.57 2.23 5.30
CA GLN A 235 27.66 0.91 4.65
C GLN A 235 26.95 -0.18 5.45
N ARG A 236 27.08 -0.19 6.79
CA ARG A 236 26.34 -1.13 7.66
C ARG A 236 24.84 -1.01 7.50
N HIS A 237 24.33 0.22 7.44
CA HIS A 237 22.90 0.47 7.26
C HIS A 237 22.43 0.23 5.82
N GLN A 238 23.23 0.54 4.81
CA GLN A 238 22.93 0.22 3.41
C GLN A 238 22.82 -1.30 3.17
N VAL A 239 23.74 -2.07 3.74
CA VAL A 239 23.69 -3.55 3.66
C VAL A 239 22.48 -4.10 4.42
N SER A 240 22.11 -3.51 5.57
CA SER A 240 20.94 -3.94 6.33
C SER A 240 19.62 -3.64 5.64
N ILE A 241 19.54 -2.56 4.83
CA ILE A 241 18.35 -2.15 4.07
C ILE A 241 18.31 -2.80 2.68
N GLY A 242 19.39 -3.47 2.24
CA GLY A 242 19.45 -4.13 0.93
C GLY A 242 19.48 -3.16 -0.26
N TYR A 243 19.96 -1.93 -0.05
CA TYR A 243 19.97 -0.86 -1.06
C TYR A 243 21.06 -1.02 -2.16
N THR A 244 21.72 -2.16 -2.25
CA THR A 244 22.89 -2.33 -3.15
C THR A 244 22.56 -2.45 -4.63
N SER A 245 21.34 -2.23 -5.14
CA SER A 245 21.14 -2.33 -6.59
C SER A 245 19.95 -1.61 -7.21
N VAL A 246 19.21 -0.76 -6.49
CA VAL A 246 18.09 -0.04 -7.12
C VAL A 246 18.53 1.31 -7.71
N PHE A 247 19.67 1.84 -7.25
CA PHE A 247 20.30 3.04 -7.76
C PHE A 247 21.76 2.78 -8.14
N ASP A 248 22.01 1.73 -8.92
CA ASP A 248 23.25 1.76 -9.72
C ASP A 248 23.11 2.96 -10.66
N PRO A 249 23.97 3.99 -10.53
CA PRO A 249 23.99 5.05 -11.53
C PRO A 249 24.23 4.36 -12.87
N LEU A 250 23.38 4.68 -13.84
CA LEU A 250 23.59 4.32 -15.24
C LEU A 250 25.10 4.43 -15.54
N PRO A 251 25.74 3.43 -16.16
CA PRO A 251 27.17 3.46 -16.36
C PRO A 251 27.52 4.68 -17.19
N THR A 252 27.96 5.75 -16.52
CA THR A 252 28.57 6.93 -17.14
C THR A 252 29.98 6.58 -17.61
N LYS A 253 30.11 5.54 -18.41
CA LYS A 253 31.23 5.36 -19.30
C LYS A 253 30.85 5.84 -20.70
N VAL A 254 30.62 7.14 -20.84
CA VAL A 254 30.82 7.79 -22.13
C VAL A 254 32.30 7.80 -22.37
N ASN A 255 32.74 6.86 -23.15
CA ASN A 255 34.10 6.76 -23.62
C ASN A 255 34.35 7.91 -24.64
N ILE A 256 34.84 9.07 -24.13
CA ILE A 256 35.18 10.25 -24.93
C ILE A 256 36.62 10.06 -25.47
N ASN A 257 36.91 8.94 -26.08
CA ASN A 257 38.18 8.77 -26.81
C ASN A 257 37.90 8.10 -28.13
N HIS A 258 37.38 8.86 -29.12
CA HIS A 258 37.62 8.62 -30.55
C HIS A 258 37.05 9.79 -31.35
N PHE A 259 37.80 10.90 -31.40
CA PHE A 259 37.81 11.74 -32.58
C PHE A 259 39.18 11.53 -33.25
N PRO A 260 39.25 10.99 -34.45
CA PRO A 260 40.46 11.01 -35.24
C PRO A 260 40.73 12.43 -35.80
N PRO A 261 42.02 12.74 -36.09
CA PRO A 261 42.47 14.07 -36.52
C PRO A 261 41.93 14.47 -37.90
#